data_5c518a92911926e6dbe70b8fd26f60e6
#
_entry.id   5c518a92911926e6dbe70b8fd26f60e6
#
_cell.length_a   1.000
_cell.length_b   1.000
_cell.length_c   1.000
_cell.angle_alpha   90.00
_cell.angle_beta   90.00
_cell.angle_gamma   90.00
#
_symmetry.space_group_name_H-M   'P 1'
#
loop_
_entity.id
_entity.type
_entity.pdbx_description
1 polymer ?
#
loop_
_entity_poly.entity_id
_entity_poly.type
_entity_poly.pdbx_seq_one_letter_code
_entity_poly.pdbx_strand_id
1 'polypeptide(L)'
;MKKILVVEDVDFNRDLIVQLLEDKYQVIEAVNGKEGIEIAQRERPDLILMDLSLPIMDGWEATRRLKANADLRLIPVIALTAHAMKGDEEKALAAGCDDYLAKPINEDELMAKIEGHLK
;
A
#
# COMPACT_ATOMS: atom_id res chain seq x y z
N MET A 1 -3.43 -3.55 -18.17
CA MET A 1 -2.54 -3.72 -16.98
C MET A 1 -3.34 -3.50 -15.70
N LYS A 2 -3.03 -4.26 -14.69
CA LYS A 2 -3.55 -4.01 -13.35
C LYS A 2 -2.99 -2.71 -12.80
N LYS A 3 -3.77 -2.02 -11.99
CA LYS A 3 -3.45 -0.70 -11.47
C LYS A 3 -3.07 -0.80 -9.99
N ILE A 4 -1.90 -0.27 -9.63
CA ILE A 4 -1.40 -0.29 -8.25
C ILE A 4 -1.21 1.14 -7.76
N LEU A 5 -1.79 1.44 -6.60
CA LEU A 5 -1.59 2.72 -5.93
C LEU A 5 -0.47 2.56 -4.90
N VAL A 6 0.54 3.42 -4.99
CA VAL A 6 1.66 3.47 -4.04
C VAL A 6 1.52 4.73 -3.19
N VAL A 7 1.32 4.56 -1.88
CA VAL A 7 1.19 5.67 -0.93
C VAL A 7 2.47 5.73 -0.09
N GLU A 8 3.35 6.66 -0.41
CA GLU A 8 4.67 6.82 0.21
C GLU A 8 5.07 8.29 0.15
N ASP A 9 5.44 8.88 1.28
CA ASP A 9 5.77 10.31 1.35
C ASP A 9 7.20 10.65 0.93
N VAL A 10 8.13 9.70 1.03
CA VAL A 10 9.53 9.93 0.67
C VAL A 10 9.72 9.67 -0.83
N ASP A 11 10.09 10.70 -1.58
CA ASP A 11 10.23 10.62 -3.04
C ASP A 11 11.15 9.49 -3.48
N PHE A 12 12.32 9.37 -2.84
CA PHE A 12 13.29 8.32 -3.18
C PHE A 12 12.70 6.93 -3.01
N ASN A 13 12.02 6.68 -1.90
CA ASN A 13 11.41 5.37 -1.63
C ASN A 13 10.27 5.07 -2.60
N ARG A 14 9.45 6.10 -2.90
CA ARG A 14 8.35 5.96 -3.83
C ARG A 14 8.86 5.65 -5.24
N ASP A 15 9.90 6.36 -5.69
CA ASP A 15 10.50 6.14 -7.00
C ASP A 15 11.06 4.73 -7.15
N LEU A 16 11.70 4.20 -6.11
CA LEU A 16 12.22 2.84 -6.14
C LEU A 16 11.09 1.81 -6.35
N ILE A 17 9.99 1.99 -5.64
CA ILE A 17 8.84 1.08 -5.78
C ILE A 17 8.24 1.20 -7.18
N VAL A 18 8.07 2.42 -7.67
CA VAL A 18 7.54 2.64 -9.01
C VAL A 18 8.42 1.95 -10.07
N GLN A 19 9.73 2.08 -9.98
CA GLN A 19 10.65 1.46 -10.93
C GLN A 19 10.54 -0.06 -10.92
N LEU A 20 10.30 -0.66 -9.77
CA LEU A 20 10.13 -2.11 -9.67
C LEU A 20 8.83 -2.59 -10.32
N LEU A 21 7.81 -1.75 -10.37
CA LEU A 21 6.47 -2.14 -10.79
C LEU A 21 6.07 -1.69 -12.20
N GLU A 22 6.66 -0.60 -12.70
CA GLU A 22 6.16 0.07 -13.90
C GLU A 22 6.17 -0.77 -15.18
N ASP A 23 7.02 -1.79 -15.24
CA ASP A 23 7.07 -2.67 -16.41
C ASP A 23 5.87 -3.62 -16.48
N LYS A 24 5.26 -3.93 -15.35
CA LYS A 24 4.18 -4.92 -15.27
C LYS A 24 2.82 -4.35 -14.88
N TYR A 25 2.81 -3.18 -14.26
CA TYR A 25 1.59 -2.58 -13.70
C TYR A 25 1.49 -1.11 -14.04
N GLN A 26 0.26 -0.61 -14.07
CA GLN A 26 0.04 0.83 -14.11
C GLN A 26 0.17 1.34 -12.69
N VAL A 27 1.10 2.25 -12.44
CA VAL A 27 1.38 2.75 -11.09
C VAL A 27 0.82 4.15 -10.91
N ILE A 28 0.10 4.36 -9.81
CA ILE A 28 -0.43 5.65 -9.40
C ILE A 28 0.21 5.98 -8.07
N GLU A 29 0.54 7.24 -7.83
CA GLU A 29 1.28 7.66 -6.66
C GLU A 29 0.47 8.61 -5.77
N ALA A 30 0.65 8.48 -4.46
CA ALA A 30 0.12 9.41 -3.46
C ALA A 30 1.20 9.66 -2.41
N VAL A 31 1.19 10.84 -1.82
CA VAL A 31 2.25 11.27 -0.89
C VAL A 31 1.83 11.25 0.58
N ASN A 32 0.56 11.02 0.85
CA ASN A 32 0.05 10.88 2.23
C ASN A 32 -1.24 10.06 2.22
N GLY A 33 -1.71 9.72 3.42
CA GLY A 33 -2.90 8.87 3.56
C GLY A 33 -4.17 9.50 3.03
N LYS A 34 -4.34 10.80 3.22
CA LYS A 34 -5.52 11.51 2.73
C LYS A 34 -5.59 11.48 1.21
N GLU A 35 -4.48 11.82 0.56
CA GLU A 35 -4.38 11.77 -0.90
C GLU A 35 -4.58 10.34 -1.40
N GLY A 36 -4.03 9.37 -0.68
CA GLY A 36 -4.21 7.95 -1.03
C GLY A 36 -5.67 7.53 -1.06
N ILE A 37 -6.45 7.96 -0.07
CA ILE A 37 -7.88 7.66 -0.05
C ILE A 37 -8.61 8.35 -1.21
N GLU A 38 -8.32 9.60 -1.45
CA GLU A 38 -8.95 10.37 -2.54
C GLU A 38 -8.67 9.72 -3.90
N ILE A 39 -7.41 9.34 -4.13
CA ILE A 39 -7.02 8.68 -5.38
C ILE A 39 -7.67 7.31 -5.49
N ALA A 40 -7.72 6.55 -4.39
CA ALA A 40 -8.36 5.23 -4.41
C ALA A 40 -9.84 5.33 -4.78
N GLN A 41 -10.54 6.35 -4.29
CA GLN A 41 -11.94 6.58 -4.63
C GLN A 41 -12.13 6.91 -6.10
N ARG A 42 -11.22 7.71 -6.67
CA ARG A 42 -11.30 8.15 -8.05
C ARG A 42 -10.84 7.07 -9.04
N GLU A 43 -9.71 6.43 -8.75
CA GLU A 43 -9.05 5.53 -9.69
C GLU A 43 -9.39 4.06 -9.48
N ARG A 44 -9.85 3.69 -8.30
CA ARG A 44 -10.19 2.31 -7.92
C ARG A 44 -9.09 1.31 -8.32
N PRO A 45 -7.90 1.41 -7.70
CA PRO A 45 -6.79 0.53 -8.04
C PRO A 45 -7.11 -0.93 -7.70
N ASP A 46 -6.36 -1.84 -8.30
CA ASP A 46 -6.50 -3.26 -8.04
C ASP A 46 -5.80 -3.68 -6.76
N LEU A 47 -4.82 -2.89 -6.31
CA LEU A 47 -4.05 -3.14 -5.09
C LEU A 47 -3.44 -1.84 -4.60
N ILE A 48 -3.26 -1.72 -3.29
CA ILE A 48 -2.66 -0.54 -2.66
C ILE A 48 -1.44 -0.96 -1.83
N LEU A 49 -0.31 -0.28 -2.06
CA LEU A 49 0.87 -0.39 -1.20
C LEU A 49 0.85 0.83 -0.29
N MET A 50 0.72 0.61 1.02
CA MET A 50 0.50 1.68 1.99
C MET A 50 1.64 1.76 3.01
N ASP A 51 2.43 2.83 2.95
CA ASP A 51 3.41 3.11 4.00
C ASP A 51 2.68 3.43 5.29
N LEU A 52 3.12 2.86 6.40
CA LEU A 52 2.48 3.08 7.69
C LEU A 52 2.93 4.38 8.38
N SER A 53 4.09 4.92 8.01
CA SER A 53 4.68 6.12 8.63
C SER A 53 4.46 7.36 7.78
N LEU A 54 3.20 7.71 7.51
CA LEU A 54 2.85 8.84 6.65
C LEU A 54 2.55 10.10 7.45
N PRO A 55 2.80 11.30 6.86
CA PRO A 55 2.37 12.55 7.44
C PRO A 55 0.86 12.76 7.24
N ILE A 56 0.28 13.71 7.97
CA ILE A 56 -1.12 14.14 7.89
C ILE A 56 -2.09 13.06 8.35
N MET A 57 -2.12 11.95 7.65
CA MET A 57 -2.90 10.78 8.03
C MET A 57 -2.02 9.56 7.82
N ASP A 58 -1.68 8.85 8.90
CA ASP A 58 -0.80 7.69 8.82
C ASP A 58 -1.48 6.51 8.10
N GLY A 59 -0.66 5.51 7.74
CA GLY A 59 -1.14 4.37 6.99
C GLY A 59 -2.16 3.51 7.74
N TRP A 60 -2.11 3.48 9.07
CA TRP A 60 -3.08 2.76 9.89
C TRP A 60 -4.48 3.33 9.73
N GLU A 61 -4.59 4.65 9.90
CA GLU A 61 -5.86 5.35 9.79
C GLU A 61 -6.38 5.30 8.36
N ALA A 62 -5.49 5.50 7.37
CA ALA A 62 -5.87 5.43 5.97
C ALA A 62 -6.45 4.05 5.63
N THR A 63 -5.79 2.98 6.11
CA THR A 63 -6.25 1.61 5.87
C THR A 63 -7.62 1.37 6.52
N ARG A 64 -7.80 1.82 7.77
CA ARG A 64 -9.10 1.68 8.44
C ARG A 64 -10.21 2.35 7.65
N ARG A 65 -9.96 3.54 7.13
CA ARG A 65 -10.94 4.27 6.33
C ARG A 65 -11.25 3.59 5.00
N LEU A 66 -10.23 3.06 4.33
CA LEU A 66 -10.42 2.30 3.09
C LEU A 66 -11.28 1.05 3.33
N LYS A 67 -11.00 0.34 4.42
CA LYS A 67 -11.72 -0.89 4.74
C LYS A 67 -13.14 -0.62 5.27
N ALA A 68 -13.40 0.58 5.76
CA ALA A 68 -14.74 1.00 6.18
C ALA A 68 -15.60 1.45 4.99
N ASN A 69 -15.00 1.71 3.84
CA ASN A 69 -15.72 2.15 2.64
C ASN A 69 -16.19 0.95 1.83
N ALA A 70 -17.50 0.83 1.62
CA ALA A 70 -18.09 -0.31 0.93
C ALA A 70 -17.54 -0.52 -0.48
N ASP A 71 -17.17 0.57 -1.17
CA ASP A 71 -16.66 0.50 -2.54
C ASP A 71 -15.18 0.11 -2.61
N LEU A 72 -14.43 0.29 -1.51
CA LEU A 72 -12.98 0.14 -1.51
C LEU A 72 -12.49 -1.02 -0.64
N ARG A 73 -13.32 -1.56 0.23
CA ARG A 73 -12.90 -2.54 1.22
C ARG A 73 -12.33 -3.84 0.65
N LEU A 74 -12.68 -4.19 -0.58
CA LEU A 74 -12.20 -5.41 -1.22
C LEU A 74 -10.87 -5.24 -1.93
N ILE A 75 -10.36 -4.01 -2.05
CA ILE A 75 -9.05 -3.75 -2.64
C ILE A 75 -7.99 -4.21 -1.65
N PRO A 76 -7.08 -5.13 -2.06
CA PRO A 76 -6.01 -5.57 -1.16
C PRO A 76 -5.10 -4.41 -0.77
N VAL A 77 -4.76 -4.30 0.52
CA VAL A 77 -3.83 -3.32 1.04
C VAL A 77 -2.63 -4.05 1.65
N ILE A 78 -1.45 -3.82 1.08
CA ILE A 78 -0.20 -4.35 1.61
C ILE A 78 0.50 -3.23 2.36
N ALA A 79 0.68 -3.38 3.67
CA ALA A 79 1.35 -2.37 4.48
C ALA A 79 2.86 -2.45 4.29
N LEU A 80 3.51 -1.27 4.21
CA LEU A 80 4.96 -1.16 4.16
C LEU A 80 5.42 -0.60 5.51
N THR A 81 6.29 -1.32 6.20
CA THR A 81 6.73 -0.92 7.55
C THR A 81 8.25 -0.87 7.64
N ALA A 82 8.77 0.14 8.33
CA ALA A 82 10.20 0.25 8.60
C ALA A 82 10.65 -0.71 9.70
N HIS A 83 9.71 -1.25 10.47
CA HIS A 83 10.00 -2.11 11.62
C HIS A 83 9.26 -3.44 11.48
N ALA A 84 10.01 -4.52 11.25
CA ALA A 84 9.44 -5.86 11.15
C ALA A 84 9.29 -6.50 12.53
N MET A 85 8.86 -5.73 13.52
CA MET A 85 8.60 -6.25 14.86
C MET A 85 7.26 -6.95 14.88
N LYS A 86 7.17 -8.01 15.64
CA LYS A 86 5.98 -8.84 15.75
C LYS A 86 4.69 -8.04 16.00
N GLY A 87 4.80 -7.00 16.85
CA GLY A 87 3.66 -6.14 17.15
C GLY A 87 3.17 -5.32 15.96
N ASP A 88 4.05 -4.97 15.01
CA ASP A 88 3.67 -4.17 13.85
C ASP A 88 2.84 -4.99 12.86
N GLU A 89 3.18 -6.26 12.67
CA GLU A 89 2.39 -7.16 11.83
C GLU A 89 0.96 -7.29 12.38
N GLU A 90 0.84 -7.52 13.67
CA GLU A 90 -0.46 -7.66 14.31
C GLU A 90 -1.30 -6.38 14.19
N LYS A 91 -0.66 -5.21 14.34
CA LYS A 91 -1.34 -3.93 14.18
C LYS A 91 -1.80 -3.70 12.76
N ALA A 92 -0.96 -4.07 11.76
CA ALA A 92 -1.33 -3.93 10.36
C ALA A 92 -2.56 -4.76 10.04
N LEU A 93 -2.58 -6.01 10.48
CA LEU A 93 -3.71 -6.89 10.25
C LEU A 93 -4.96 -6.40 10.99
N ALA A 94 -4.80 -5.90 12.22
CA ALA A 94 -5.90 -5.35 13.00
C ALA A 94 -6.51 -4.10 12.36
N ALA A 95 -5.69 -3.31 11.64
CA ALA A 95 -6.19 -2.14 10.91
C ALA A 95 -6.90 -2.51 9.61
N GLY A 96 -6.81 -3.79 9.19
CA GLY A 96 -7.47 -4.29 7.98
C GLY A 96 -6.54 -4.50 6.80
N CYS A 97 -5.22 -4.38 6.98
CA CYS A 97 -4.27 -4.71 5.91
C CYS A 97 -4.35 -6.19 5.57
N ASP A 98 -4.25 -6.51 4.30
CA ASP A 98 -4.32 -7.89 3.83
C ASP A 98 -2.98 -8.59 3.93
N ASP A 99 -1.88 -7.81 3.94
CA ASP A 99 -0.53 -8.34 4.04
C ASP A 99 0.40 -7.22 4.49
N TYR A 100 1.68 -7.53 4.70
CA TYR A 100 2.67 -6.51 5.03
C TYR A 100 4.04 -6.87 4.47
N LEU A 101 4.90 -5.84 4.33
CA LEU A 101 6.28 -6.00 3.91
C LEU A 101 7.16 -5.10 4.77
N ALA A 102 8.28 -5.64 5.24
CA ALA A 102 9.26 -4.85 5.98
C ALA A 102 10.22 -4.16 5.02
N LYS A 103 10.61 -2.94 5.34
CA LYS A 103 11.67 -2.23 4.62
C LYS A 103 13.02 -2.69 5.15
N PRO A 104 14.09 -2.77 4.32
CA PRO A 104 14.10 -2.42 2.90
C PRO A 104 13.34 -3.45 2.06
N ILE A 105 12.68 -2.96 1.01
CA ILE A 105 11.81 -3.80 0.19
C ILE A 105 12.65 -4.77 -0.65
N ASN A 106 12.34 -6.06 -0.53
CA ASN A 106 12.91 -7.11 -1.37
C ASN A 106 12.02 -7.24 -2.61
N GLU A 107 12.61 -7.11 -3.80
CA GLU A 107 11.85 -7.12 -5.04
C GLU A 107 11.08 -8.42 -5.24
N ASP A 108 11.72 -9.56 -5.02
CA ASP A 108 11.07 -10.86 -5.23
C ASP A 108 9.90 -11.08 -4.29
N GLU A 109 10.06 -10.69 -3.02
CA GLU A 109 9.00 -10.78 -2.03
C GLU A 109 7.83 -9.86 -2.37
N LEU A 110 8.13 -8.62 -2.78
CA LEU A 110 7.13 -7.65 -3.19
C LEU A 110 6.31 -8.20 -4.37
N MET A 111 6.99 -8.68 -5.41
CA MET A 111 6.32 -9.18 -6.60
C MET A 111 5.47 -10.40 -6.28
N ALA A 112 5.98 -11.32 -5.46
CA ALA A 112 5.25 -12.52 -5.07
C ALA A 112 3.96 -12.18 -4.31
N LYS A 113 4.03 -11.22 -3.38
CA LYS A 113 2.84 -10.81 -2.61
C LYS A 113 1.81 -10.11 -3.49
N ILE A 114 2.26 -9.22 -4.37
CA ILE A 114 1.35 -8.54 -5.29
C ILE A 114 0.66 -9.56 -6.19
N GLU A 115 1.40 -10.46 -6.80
CA GLU A 115 0.82 -11.48 -7.68
C GLU A 115 -0.16 -12.37 -6.93
N GLY A 116 0.16 -12.73 -5.69
CA GLY A 116 -0.71 -13.56 -4.86
C GLY A 116 -2.06 -12.92 -4.59
N HIS A 117 -2.08 -11.61 -4.38
CA HIS A 117 -3.32 -10.87 -4.08
C HIS A 117 -4.12 -10.48 -5.33
N LEU A 118 -3.48 -10.48 -6.50
CA LEU A 118 -4.14 -10.10 -7.76
C LEU A 118 -4.70 -11.28 -8.56
N LYS A 119 -4.54 -12.47 -8.04
CA LYS A 119 -5.09 -13.67 -8.71
C LYS A 119 -6.59 -13.75 -8.55
#